data_4ea82f7b101a472a58dfdc303e63831c
#
_entry.id   4ea82f7b101a472a58dfdc303e63831c
#
_cell.length_a   1.000
_cell.length_b   1.000
_cell.length_c   1.000
_cell.angle_alpha   90.00
_cell.angle_beta   90.00
_cell.angle_gamma   90.00
#
_symmetry.space_group_name_H-M   'P 1'
#
loop_
_entity.id
_entity.type
_entity.pdbx_description
1 polymer ?
#
loop_
_entity_poly.entity_id
_entity_poly.type
_entity_poly.pdbx_seq_one_letter_code
_entity_poly.pdbx_strand_id
1 'polypeptide(L)'
;ALGIITGYEDGSVKPDSKVTRAEMASIVLRMLDLTSTSTYQNGFTDVTSSHWAADQIQTALEANIISGMGDGTFVPDGEVTYAQVCVMLVNAMNYQDDAEYYGGYPNGYIKVAGMSDLEITKNAPGAADVASDRGVVIKMVYNALLGQYKEINGYENGAPTYKANGTLAKAKFDVIDKKGVLTATS
;
A
#
# COMPACT_ATOMS: atom_id res chain seq x y z
N ALA A 1 -5.78 -17.26 -7.22
CA ALA A 1 -5.75 -16.19 -6.22
C ALA A 1 -4.44 -15.42 -6.38
N LEU A 2 -4.46 -14.08 -6.29
CA LEU A 2 -3.27 -13.22 -6.52
C LEU A 2 -2.21 -13.32 -5.39
N GLY A 3 -2.51 -14.00 -4.27
CA GLY A 3 -1.56 -14.18 -3.17
C GLY A 3 -1.15 -12.90 -2.42
N ILE A 4 -1.86 -11.78 -2.65
CA ILE A 4 -1.53 -10.46 -2.07
C ILE A 4 -1.70 -10.47 -0.56
N ILE A 5 -2.81 -11.04 -0.07
CA ILE A 5 -3.08 -11.25 1.34
C ILE A 5 -3.22 -12.75 1.55
N THR A 6 -2.34 -13.32 2.34
CA THR A 6 -2.37 -14.73 2.72
C THR A 6 -3.10 -14.89 4.04
N GLY A 7 -3.84 -15.98 4.20
CA GLY A 7 -4.36 -16.41 5.51
C GLY A 7 -3.23 -16.86 6.44
N TYR A 8 -3.59 -17.12 7.68
CA TYR A 8 -2.69 -17.73 8.65
C TYR A 8 -2.51 -19.24 8.37
N GLU A 9 -1.51 -19.86 9.00
CA GLU A 9 -1.23 -21.29 8.84
C GLU A 9 -2.42 -22.20 9.20
N ASP A 10 -3.28 -21.72 10.11
CA ASP A 10 -4.52 -22.38 10.50
C ASP A 10 -5.66 -22.24 9.46
N GLY A 11 -5.40 -21.60 8.33
CA GLY A 11 -6.37 -21.32 7.27
C GLY A 11 -7.32 -20.15 7.57
N SER A 12 -7.22 -19.51 8.73
CA SER A 12 -8.07 -18.39 9.11
C SER A 12 -7.61 -17.07 8.47
N VAL A 13 -8.53 -16.10 8.33
CA VAL A 13 -8.22 -14.73 7.82
C VAL A 13 -8.10 -13.74 8.98
N LYS A 14 -8.71 -14.01 10.11
CA LYS A 14 -8.75 -13.17 11.33
C LYS A 14 -9.06 -11.70 11.03
N PRO A 15 -10.26 -11.40 10.52
CA PRO A 15 -10.59 -10.04 10.06
C PRO A 15 -10.54 -8.98 11.15
N ASP A 16 -10.75 -9.37 12.41
CA ASP A 16 -10.77 -8.47 13.57
C ASP A 16 -9.38 -8.28 14.21
N SER A 17 -8.35 -8.97 13.73
CA SER A 17 -6.98 -8.76 14.20
C SER A 17 -6.41 -7.48 13.61
N LYS A 18 -5.52 -6.83 14.35
CA LYS A 18 -4.77 -5.69 13.85
C LYS A 18 -3.69 -6.14 12.85
N VAL A 19 -3.29 -5.22 12.00
CA VAL A 19 -2.19 -5.40 11.02
C VAL A 19 -1.00 -4.58 11.50
N THR A 20 0.20 -5.17 11.48
CA THR A 20 1.41 -4.43 11.79
C THR A 20 1.89 -3.60 10.59
N ARG A 21 2.76 -2.61 10.85
CA ARG A 21 3.35 -1.79 9.77
C ARG A 21 4.21 -2.62 8.83
N ALA A 22 4.93 -3.61 9.35
CA ALA A 22 5.71 -4.56 8.55
C ALA A 22 4.82 -5.44 7.67
N GLU A 23 3.72 -5.96 8.23
CA GLU A 23 2.74 -6.73 7.45
C GLU A 23 2.13 -5.88 6.33
N MET A 24 1.77 -4.62 6.62
CA MET A 24 1.22 -3.71 5.61
C MET A 24 2.22 -3.42 4.49
N ALA A 25 3.50 -3.16 4.82
CA ALA A 25 4.55 -2.99 3.80
C ALA A 25 4.66 -4.22 2.88
N SER A 26 4.66 -5.42 3.46
CA SER A 26 4.70 -6.69 2.70
C SER A 26 3.45 -6.88 1.82
N ILE A 27 2.26 -6.51 2.31
CA ILE A 27 1.01 -6.57 1.53
C ILE A 27 1.09 -5.64 0.32
N VAL A 28 1.57 -4.40 0.51
CA VAL A 28 1.66 -3.42 -0.57
C VAL A 28 2.68 -3.84 -1.64
N LEU A 29 3.83 -4.39 -1.25
CA LEU A 29 4.78 -4.92 -2.23
C LEU A 29 4.17 -6.03 -3.09
N ARG A 30 3.45 -6.98 -2.47
CA ARG A 30 2.73 -8.04 -3.21
C ARG A 30 1.62 -7.47 -4.10
N MET A 31 0.92 -6.42 -3.65
CA MET A 31 -0.09 -5.73 -4.45
C MET A 31 0.50 -5.07 -5.72
N LEU A 32 1.76 -4.63 -5.65
CA LEU A 32 2.50 -4.07 -6.77
C LEU A 32 3.26 -5.10 -7.60
N ASP A 33 3.18 -6.38 -7.26
CA ASP A 33 3.99 -7.47 -7.85
C ASP A 33 5.50 -7.18 -7.76
N LEU A 34 5.92 -6.58 -6.63
CA LEU A 34 7.31 -6.28 -6.36
C LEU A 34 7.93 -7.38 -5.50
N THR A 35 9.00 -7.97 -6.01
CA THR A 35 9.82 -8.90 -5.24
C THR A 35 10.86 -8.12 -4.43
N SER A 36 11.08 -8.53 -3.19
CA SER A 36 12.14 -7.97 -2.36
C SER A 36 13.50 -8.37 -2.94
N THR A 37 14.17 -7.43 -3.58
CA THR A 37 15.50 -7.63 -4.20
C THR A 37 16.60 -6.90 -3.44
N SER A 38 16.24 -5.95 -2.59
CA SER A 38 17.17 -5.17 -1.79
C SER A 38 17.48 -5.88 -0.48
N THR A 39 18.76 -6.01 -0.16
CA THR A 39 19.20 -6.42 1.18
C THR A 39 19.07 -5.23 2.12
N TYR A 40 18.58 -5.45 3.33
CA TYR A 40 18.42 -4.41 4.32
C TYR A 40 19.73 -3.67 4.62
N GLN A 41 19.73 -2.34 4.56
CA GLN A 41 20.91 -1.47 4.70
C GLN A 41 20.80 -0.49 5.89
N ASN A 42 20.13 -0.89 6.96
CA ASN A 42 19.99 -0.06 8.18
C ASN A 42 19.32 1.31 7.97
N GLY A 43 18.25 1.35 7.18
CA GLY A 43 17.46 2.58 6.94
C GLY A 43 16.71 3.08 8.17
N PHE A 44 16.45 2.20 9.16
CA PHE A 44 15.77 2.54 10.42
C PHE A 44 16.50 1.93 11.62
N THR A 45 16.56 2.66 12.73
CA THR A 45 17.31 2.26 13.92
C THR A 45 16.71 1.06 14.67
N ASP A 46 15.42 0.81 14.49
CA ASP A 46 14.64 -0.24 15.14
C ASP A 46 14.34 -1.45 14.25
N VAL A 47 14.85 -1.46 13.01
CA VAL A 47 14.77 -2.61 12.11
C VAL A 47 16.15 -3.26 12.06
N THR A 48 16.24 -4.53 12.44
CA THR A 48 17.48 -5.30 12.35
C THR A 48 17.47 -6.18 11.09
N SER A 49 18.63 -6.56 10.59
CA SER A 49 18.73 -7.47 9.44
C SER A 49 18.13 -8.87 9.69
N SER A 50 17.92 -9.22 10.96
CA SER A 50 17.24 -10.47 11.36
C SER A 50 15.71 -10.35 11.43
N HIS A 51 15.14 -9.15 11.29
CA HIS A 51 13.69 -8.98 11.26
C HIS A 51 13.14 -9.61 9.99
N TRP A 52 12.06 -10.40 10.10
CA TRP A 52 11.48 -11.16 8.98
C TRP A 52 11.11 -10.30 7.76
N ALA A 53 10.75 -9.03 7.98
CA ALA A 53 10.36 -8.09 6.92
C ALA A 53 11.47 -7.08 6.60
N ALA A 54 12.71 -7.26 7.03
CA ALA A 54 13.77 -6.26 6.84
C ALA A 54 13.97 -5.89 5.37
N ASP A 55 14.09 -6.89 4.50
CA ASP A 55 14.28 -6.67 3.07
C ASP A 55 13.03 -6.07 2.39
N GLN A 56 11.83 -6.45 2.85
CA GLN A 56 10.56 -5.87 2.40
C GLN A 56 10.45 -4.39 2.78
N ILE A 57 10.81 -4.04 4.02
CA ILE A 57 10.83 -2.67 4.50
C ILE A 57 11.84 -1.84 3.68
N GLN A 58 13.03 -2.37 3.42
CA GLN A 58 14.03 -1.71 2.57
C GLN A 58 13.48 -1.45 1.17
N THR A 59 12.91 -2.47 0.54
CA THR A 59 12.32 -2.37 -0.82
C THR A 59 11.18 -1.35 -0.87
N ALA A 60 10.30 -1.35 0.13
CA ALA A 60 9.18 -0.41 0.20
C ALA A 60 9.64 1.04 0.45
N LEU A 61 10.74 1.22 1.21
CA LEU A 61 11.38 2.52 1.42
C LEU A 61 11.98 3.07 0.11
N GLU A 62 12.75 2.25 -0.60
CA GLU A 62 13.36 2.61 -1.88
C GLU A 62 12.32 2.91 -2.97
N ALA A 63 11.17 2.24 -2.92
CA ALA A 63 10.04 2.50 -3.79
C ALA A 63 9.19 3.72 -3.36
N ASN A 64 9.58 4.46 -2.33
CA ASN A 64 8.84 5.59 -1.75
C ASN A 64 7.40 5.25 -1.31
N ILE A 65 7.12 3.98 -1.00
CA ILE A 65 5.81 3.51 -0.51
C ILE A 65 5.64 3.83 0.97
N ILE A 66 6.73 3.68 1.74
CA ILE A 66 6.76 3.92 3.18
C ILE A 66 7.77 5.01 3.54
N SER A 67 7.54 5.58 4.72
CA SER A 67 8.51 6.43 5.43
C SER A 67 8.57 6.02 6.89
N GLY A 68 9.62 6.47 7.61
CA GLY A 68 9.73 6.31 9.06
C GLY A 68 8.79 7.23 9.83
N MET A 69 8.91 7.18 11.16
CA MET A 69 8.12 7.99 12.10
C MET A 69 8.64 9.43 12.26
N GLY A 70 9.76 9.78 11.61
CA GLY A 70 10.40 11.10 11.68
C GLY A 70 11.51 11.18 12.74
N ASP A 71 11.67 10.15 13.56
CA ASP A 71 12.70 10.03 14.61
C ASP A 71 13.80 9.01 14.26
N GLY A 72 13.80 8.51 13.03
CA GLY A 72 14.72 7.48 12.56
C GLY A 72 14.22 6.05 12.79
N THR A 73 12.99 5.86 13.30
CA THR A 73 12.35 4.54 13.47
C THR A 73 11.31 4.25 12.42
N PHE A 74 11.00 2.96 12.23
CA PHE A 74 9.88 2.49 11.40
C PHE A 74 8.74 1.90 12.22
N VAL A 75 9.04 1.37 13.40
CA VAL A 75 8.11 0.65 14.29
C VAL A 75 7.47 -0.55 13.59
N PRO A 76 8.27 -1.56 13.12
CA PRO A 76 7.80 -2.64 12.25
C PRO A 76 6.66 -3.46 12.86
N ASP A 77 6.74 -3.77 14.16
CA ASP A 77 5.75 -4.57 14.88
C ASP A 77 4.59 -3.74 15.47
N GLY A 78 4.64 -2.41 15.29
CA GLY A 78 3.56 -1.53 15.71
C GLY A 78 2.34 -1.68 14.80
N GLU A 79 1.14 -1.53 15.39
CA GLU A 79 -0.11 -1.58 14.64
C GLU A 79 -0.22 -0.40 13.67
N VAL A 80 -0.55 -0.68 12.40
CA VAL A 80 -0.72 0.37 11.38
C VAL A 80 -2.03 1.12 11.60
N THR A 81 -1.97 2.46 11.66
CA THR A 81 -3.19 3.28 11.74
C THR A 81 -3.88 3.41 10.39
N TYR A 82 -5.16 3.78 10.40
CA TYR A 82 -5.93 3.99 9.18
C TYR A 82 -5.29 5.03 8.25
N ALA A 83 -4.81 6.14 8.80
CA ALA A 83 -4.10 7.15 8.01
C ALA A 83 -2.81 6.59 7.37
N GLN A 84 -2.05 5.78 8.11
CA GLN A 84 -0.85 5.14 7.57
C GLN A 84 -1.15 4.13 6.47
N VAL A 85 -2.26 3.38 6.57
CA VAL A 85 -2.74 2.52 5.47
C VAL A 85 -3.05 3.37 4.23
N CYS A 86 -3.75 4.49 4.39
CA CYS A 86 -4.02 5.42 3.27
C CYS A 86 -2.72 5.93 2.65
N VAL A 87 -1.72 6.34 3.46
CA VAL A 87 -0.41 6.78 2.94
C VAL A 87 0.22 5.70 2.07
N MET A 88 0.36 4.49 2.60
CA MET A 88 1.04 3.40 1.89
C MET A 88 0.32 3.04 0.57
N LEU A 89 -1.02 3.01 0.56
CA LEU A 89 -1.78 2.69 -0.64
C LEU A 89 -1.77 3.84 -1.66
N VAL A 90 -1.91 5.09 -1.22
CA VAL A 90 -1.85 6.27 -2.09
C VAL A 90 -0.48 6.41 -2.76
N ASN A 91 0.61 6.21 -1.98
CA ASN A 91 1.97 6.21 -2.53
C ASN A 91 2.17 5.07 -3.54
N ALA A 92 1.70 3.86 -3.20
CA ALA A 92 1.77 2.70 -4.10
C ALA A 92 1.03 2.93 -5.43
N MET A 93 -0.01 3.74 -5.43
CA MET A 93 -0.80 4.11 -6.62
C MET A 93 -0.21 5.31 -7.38
N ASN A 94 0.90 5.89 -6.89
CA ASN A 94 1.57 7.09 -7.42
C ASN A 94 0.71 8.38 -7.36
N TYR A 95 -0.02 8.56 -6.25
CA TYR A 95 -0.84 9.76 -5.97
C TYR A 95 -0.30 10.59 -4.81
N GLN A 96 0.98 10.47 -4.47
CA GLN A 96 1.59 11.23 -3.39
C GLN A 96 1.48 12.74 -3.62
N ASP A 97 1.80 13.22 -4.83
CA ASP A 97 1.74 14.65 -5.16
C ASP A 97 0.32 15.22 -5.00
N ASP A 98 -0.70 14.43 -5.37
CA ASP A 98 -2.09 14.80 -5.14
C ASP A 98 -2.39 14.92 -3.64
N ALA A 99 -1.90 13.99 -2.82
CA ALA A 99 -2.11 14.01 -1.37
C ALA A 99 -1.42 15.23 -0.73
N GLU A 100 -0.21 15.56 -1.14
CA GLU A 100 0.51 16.75 -0.66
C GLU A 100 -0.21 18.03 -1.08
N TYR A 101 -0.72 18.12 -2.31
CA TYR A 101 -1.53 19.25 -2.78
C TYR A 101 -2.78 19.46 -1.93
N TYR A 102 -3.41 18.39 -1.44
CA TYR A 102 -4.60 18.45 -0.56
C TYR A 102 -4.27 18.55 0.93
N GLY A 103 -3.04 18.88 1.30
CA GLY A 103 -2.64 19.21 2.67
C GLY A 103 -1.83 18.12 3.39
N GLY A 104 -1.36 17.11 2.66
CA GLY A 104 -0.43 16.11 3.17
C GLY A 104 -1.03 15.21 4.27
N TYR A 105 -0.15 14.71 5.13
CA TYR A 105 -0.51 13.80 6.21
C TYR A 105 -1.28 14.51 7.35
N PRO A 106 -2.34 13.90 7.90
CA PRO A 106 -3.01 12.69 7.41
C PRO A 106 -4.13 12.97 6.41
N ASN A 107 -4.66 14.21 6.40
CA ASN A 107 -5.95 14.56 5.77
C ASN A 107 -5.91 14.50 4.24
N GLY A 108 -4.82 14.95 3.63
CA GLY A 108 -4.64 14.90 2.19
C GLY A 108 -4.64 13.47 1.66
N TYR A 109 -3.94 12.57 2.34
CA TYR A 109 -3.89 11.14 2.00
C TYR A 109 -5.25 10.45 2.14
N ILE A 110 -5.96 10.70 3.25
CA ILE A 110 -7.31 10.14 3.45
C ILE A 110 -8.28 10.67 2.38
N LYS A 111 -8.18 11.97 2.05
CA LYS A 111 -9.00 12.60 1.01
C LYS A 111 -8.74 11.95 -0.36
N VAL A 112 -7.48 11.83 -0.76
CA VAL A 112 -7.10 11.23 -2.05
C VAL A 112 -7.50 9.76 -2.12
N ALA A 113 -7.31 9.00 -1.04
CA ALA A 113 -7.76 7.61 -0.95
C ALA A 113 -9.29 7.44 -1.16
N GLY A 114 -10.07 8.48 -0.85
CA GLY A 114 -11.53 8.49 -1.05
C GLY A 114 -12.00 9.05 -2.40
N MET A 115 -11.12 9.56 -3.26
CA MET A 115 -11.50 10.11 -4.55
C MET A 115 -12.05 9.04 -5.51
N SER A 116 -12.88 9.46 -6.47
CA SER A 116 -13.56 8.60 -7.44
C SER A 116 -12.62 7.73 -8.29
N ASP A 117 -11.40 8.20 -8.51
CA ASP A 117 -10.41 7.47 -9.29
C ASP A 117 -9.78 6.32 -8.51
N LEU A 118 -9.73 6.42 -7.18
CA LEU A 118 -9.12 5.42 -6.31
C LEU A 118 -10.13 4.60 -5.52
N GLU A 119 -11.13 5.26 -4.93
CA GLU A 119 -12.15 4.64 -4.06
C GLU A 119 -11.60 3.71 -2.96
N ILE A 120 -10.32 3.87 -2.55
CA ILE A 120 -9.62 2.99 -1.59
C ILE A 120 -10.42 2.85 -0.29
N THR A 121 -11.00 3.95 0.20
CA THR A 121 -11.75 3.98 1.47
C THR A 121 -13.21 3.58 1.33
N LYS A 122 -13.67 3.23 0.13
CA LYS A 122 -15.08 2.87 -0.13
C LYS A 122 -15.50 1.62 0.64
N ASN A 123 -16.53 1.77 1.48
CA ASN A 123 -17.01 0.72 2.38
C ASN A 123 -15.92 0.12 3.29
N ALA A 124 -14.91 0.93 3.63
CA ALA A 124 -13.81 0.60 4.53
C ALA A 124 -13.62 1.74 5.53
N PRO A 125 -14.55 1.97 6.46
CA PRO A 125 -14.48 3.10 7.39
C PRO A 125 -13.37 2.90 8.41
N GLY A 126 -12.77 4.02 8.86
CA GLY A 126 -11.78 4.05 9.92
C GLY A 126 -11.53 5.48 10.41
N ALA A 127 -10.95 5.62 11.59
CA ALA A 127 -10.50 6.90 12.11
C ALA A 127 -8.98 7.02 11.96
N ALA A 128 -8.50 8.21 11.62
CA ALA A 128 -7.12 8.46 11.19
C ALA A 128 -6.06 7.82 12.11
N ASP A 129 -6.20 8.02 13.43
CA ASP A 129 -5.20 7.60 14.42
C ASP A 129 -5.51 6.24 15.06
N VAL A 130 -6.55 5.54 14.57
CA VAL A 130 -6.94 4.23 15.09
C VAL A 130 -6.29 3.12 14.27
N ALA A 131 -5.75 2.12 14.97
CA ALA A 131 -5.20 0.92 14.35
C ALA A 131 -6.25 0.21 13.49
N SER A 132 -5.86 -0.14 12.26
CA SER A 132 -6.77 -0.78 11.30
C SER A 132 -6.93 -2.27 11.55
N ASP A 133 -8.19 -2.73 11.51
CA ASP A 133 -8.48 -4.15 11.48
C ASP A 133 -8.10 -4.75 10.12
N ARG A 134 -7.69 -6.01 10.14
CA ARG A 134 -7.27 -6.73 8.94
C ARG A 134 -8.37 -6.79 7.88
N GLY A 135 -9.64 -6.91 8.29
CA GLY A 135 -10.78 -6.85 7.37
C GLY A 135 -10.91 -5.52 6.65
N VAL A 136 -10.64 -4.40 7.34
CA VAL A 136 -10.60 -3.07 6.73
C VAL A 136 -9.44 -2.96 5.75
N VAL A 137 -8.24 -3.40 6.14
CA VAL A 137 -7.06 -3.40 5.25
C VAL A 137 -7.31 -4.24 4.00
N ILE A 138 -7.87 -5.45 4.13
CA ILE A 138 -8.24 -6.31 2.99
C ILE A 138 -9.16 -5.56 2.03
N LYS A 139 -10.17 -4.88 2.56
CA LYS A 139 -11.12 -4.12 1.74
C LYS A 139 -10.45 -2.95 1.02
N MET A 140 -9.57 -2.21 1.71
CA MET A 140 -8.83 -1.08 1.12
C MET A 140 -7.87 -1.56 0.03
N VAL A 141 -7.15 -2.66 0.23
CA VAL A 141 -6.26 -3.27 -0.78
C VAL A 141 -7.07 -3.77 -1.99
N TYR A 142 -8.21 -4.41 -1.76
CA TYR A 142 -9.10 -4.81 -2.85
C TYR A 142 -9.58 -3.61 -3.67
N ASN A 143 -9.99 -2.52 -3.00
CA ASN A 143 -10.40 -1.30 -3.68
C ASN A 143 -9.24 -0.66 -4.47
N ALA A 144 -8.03 -0.63 -3.90
CA ALA A 144 -6.83 -0.13 -4.58
C ALA A 144 -6.53 -0.90 -5.87
N LEU A 145 -6.73 -2.23 -5.88
CA LEU A 145 -6.57 -3.05 -7.10
C LEU A 145 -7.52 -2.62 -8.22
N LEU A 146 -8.71 -2.13 -7.87
CA LEU A 146 -9.72 -1.65 -8.82
C LEU A 146 -9.56 -0.16 -9.13
N GLY A 147 -8.78 0.58 -8.34
CA GLY A 147 -8.50 1.99 -8.53
C GLY A 147 -7.60 2.26 -9.74
N GLN A 148 -7.69 3.47 -10.26
CA GLN A 148 -6.86 3.92 -11.37
C GLN A 148 -5.39 4.03 -10.93
N TYR A 149 -4.51 3.32 -11.62
CA TYR A 149 -3.08 3.33 -11.37
C TYR A 149 -2.38 4.36 -12.26
N LYS A 150 -1.52 5.19 -11.66
CA LYS A 150 -0.63 6.09 -12.38
C LYS A 150 0.73 5.41 -12.59
N GLU A 151 1.15 5.25 -13.84
CA GLU A 151 2.47 4.73 -14.18
C GLU A 151 3.43 5.88 -14.48
N ILE A 152 4.67 5.78 -14.02
CA ILE A 152 5.71 6.73 -14.40
C ILE A 152 5.98 6.54 -15.90
N ASN A 153 5.79 7.60 -16.70
CA ASN A 153 6.00 7.57 -18.15
C ASN A 153 7.16 8.45 -18.62
N GLY A 154 7.85 9.10 -17.71
CA GLY A 154 9.01 9.94 -17.99
C GLY A 154 9.43 10.78 -16.80
N TYR A 155 10.34 11.69 -17.04
CA TYR A 155 10.82 12.66 -16.07
C TYR A 155 10.89 14.04 -16.72
N GLU A 156 10.44 15.07 -16.01
CA GLU A 156 10.54 16.47 -16.42
C GLU A 156 11.18 17.27 -15.28
N ASN A 157 12.26 17.98 -15.57
CA ASN A 157 13.05 18.73 -14.57
C ASN A 157 13.46 17.90 -13.34
N GLY A 158 13.70 16.58 -13.53
CA GLY A 158 14.07 15.66 -12.46
C GLY A 158 12.90 15.09 -11.64
N ALA A 159 11.67 15.53 -11.91
CA ALA A 159 10.46 15.00 -11.28
C ALA A 159 9.79 13.95 -12.20
N PRO A 160 9.23 12.86 -11.66
CA PRO A 160 8.51 11.87 -12.45
C PRO A 160 7.24 12.47 -13.05
N THR A 161 6.94 12.10 -14.28
CA THR A 161 5.65 12.36 -14.93
C THR A 161 4.86 11.08 -15.00
N TYR A 162 3.52 11.20 -14.91
CA TYR A 162 2.64 10.05 -14.79
C TYR A 162 1.59 10.02 -15.89
N LYS A 163 1.18 8.83 -16.27
CA LYS A 163 -0.04 8.60 -17.08
C LYS A 163 -0.94 7.58 -16.39
N ALA A 164 -2.24 7.72 -16.59
CA ALA A 164 -3.21 6.71 -16.19
C ALA A 164 -2.99 5.42 -16.99
N ASN A 165 -2.91 4.27 -16.31
CA ASN A 165 -2.71 2.96 -16.94
C ASN A 165 -3.80 1.95 -16.58
N GLY A 166 -5.06 2.39 -16.55
CA GLY A 166 -6.18 1.57 -16.13
C GLY A 166 -6.15 1.24 -14.64
N THR A 167 -6.75 0.12 -14.26
CA THR A 167 -6.72 -0.33 -12.86
C THR A 167 -5.36 -0.96 -12.51
N LEU A 168 -5.01 -0.93 -11.22
CA LEU A 168 -3.79 -1.60 -10.76
C LEU A 168 -3.83 -3.12 -11.06
N ALA A 169 -4.99 -3.76 -10.88
CA ALA A 169 -5.17 -5.19 -11.20
C ALA A 169 -4.86 -5.49 -12.67
N LYS A 170 -5.26 -4.60 -13.59
CA LYS A 170 -4.93 -4.73 -15.02
C LYS A 170 -3.44 -4.50 -15.26
N ALA A 171 -2.87 -3.45 -14.67
CA ALA A 171 -1.49 -3.04 -14.90
C ALA A 171 -0.47 -4.08 -14.39
N LYS A 172 -0.76 -4.74 -13.26
CA LYS A 172 0.20 -5.64 -12.59
C LYS A 172 -0.06 -7.13 -12.81
N PHE A 173 -1.33 -7.52 -12.99
CA PHE A 173 -1.72 -8.94 -13.02
C PHE A 173 -2.48 -9.34 -14.28
N ASP A 174 -2.61 -8.44 -15.25
CA ASP A 174 -3.43 -8.62 -16.47
C ASP A 174 -4.88 -9.10 -16.17
N VAL A 175 -5.43 -8.61 -15.06
CA VAL A 175 -6.77 -8.95 -14.59
C VAL A 175 -7.72 -7.81 -14.92
N ILE A 176 -8.87 -8.14 -15.50
CA ILE A 176 -9.92 -7.16 -15.79
C ILE A 176 -11.18 -7.46 -14.98
N ASP A 177 -11.77 -6.40 -14.44
CA ASP A 177 -13.08 -6.49 -13.79
C ASP A 177 -14.17 -6.52 -14.86
N LYS A 178 -14.93 -7.61 -14.92
CA LYS A 178 -16.13 -7.72 -15.73
C LYS A 178 -17.33 -7.89 -14.81
N LYS A 179 -18.13 -6.86 -14.66
CA LYS A 179 -19.37 -6.86 -13.85
C LYS A 179 -19.11 -7.24 -12.38
N GLY A 180 -18.04 -6.75 -11.80
CA GLY A 180 -17.68 -6.99 -10.40
C GLY A 180 -17.03 -8.35 -10.13
N VAL A 181 -16.61 -9.07 -11.15
CA VAL A 181 -15.84 -10.32 -11.02
C VAL A 181 -14.46 -10.12 -11.66
N LEU A 182 -13.41 -10.28 -10.89
CA LEU A 182 -12.03 -10.29 -11.39
C LEU A 182 -11.79 -11.61 -12.13
N THR A 183 -11.47 -11.53 -13.42
CA THR A 183 -11.11 -12.69 -14.25
C THR A 183 -9.70 -12.51 -14.79
N ALA A 184 -8.87 -13.54 -14.68
CA ALA A 184 -7.57 -13.55 -15.34
C ALA A 184 -7.77 -13.73 -16.86
N THR A 185 -7.01 -12.98 -17.65
CA THR A 185 -6.88 -13.23 -19.08
C THR A 185 -5.79 -14.27 -19.31
N SER A 186 -6.11 -15.30 -20.05
CA SER A 186 -5.15 -16.33 -20.49
C SER A 186 -4.32 -15.82 -21.66
#